data_e9ace8993a9f5a0dcdb89a47a5a4ff4e
#
_entry.id   e9ace8993a9f5a0dcdb89a47a5a4ff4e
#
_cell.length_a   1.000
_cell.length_b   1.000
_cell.length_c   1.000
_cell.angle_alpha   90.00
_cell.angle_beta   90.00
_cell.angle_gamma   90.00
#
_symmetry.space_group_name_H-M   'P 1'
#
loop_
_entity.id
_entity.type
_entity.pdbx_description
1 polymer ?
#
loop_
_entity_poly.entity_id
_entity_poly.type
_entity_poly.pdbx_seq_one_letter_code
_entity_poly.pdbx_strand_id
1 'polypeptide(L)'
;MADYRIHPANDILANDDALDLWIRQTVGTARHVSGTCRMGPDTDPMAVVDQCCRVRGIERLWVADASVMPRIPRSGGAHATVIMIGERVVDWIAAG
;
A
#
# COMPACT_ATOMS: atom_id res chain seq x y z
N MET A 1 8.87 32.63 4.87
CA MET A 1 8.80 31.24 4.44
C MET A 1 8.88 31.23 2.93
N ALA A 2 9.85 30.56 2.32
CA ALA A 2 10.02 30.60 0.86
C ALA A 2 8.85 29.87 0.21
N ASP A 3 8.08 30.60 -0.58
CA ASP A 3 6.91 30.10 -1.30
C ASP A 3 7.29 29.73 -2.74
N TYR A 4 8.31 28.87 -2.86
CA TYR A 4 8.67 28.30 -4.16
C TYR A 4 8.86 26.79 -4.07
N ARG A 5 8.48 26.11 -5.13
CA ARG A 5 8.69 24.67 -5.31
C ARG A 5 9.92 24.42 -6.15
N ILE A 6 10.66 23.40 -5.80
CA ILE A 6 11.83 23.00 -6.58
C ILE A 6 11.41 22.13 -7.75
N HIS A 7 10.45 21.23 -7.54
CA HIS A 7 9.93 20.31 -8.56
C HIS A 7 8.48 19.92 -8.26
N PRO A 8 7.60 19.92 -9.25
CA PRO A 8 7.74 20.60 -10.53
C PRO A 8 7.68 22.13 -10.37
N ALA A 9 8.22 22.86 -11.35
CA ALA A 9 8.17 24.33 -11.37
C ALA A 9 6.72 24.83 -11.56
N ASN A 10 6.46 26.09 -11.19
CA ASN A 10 5.10 26.62 -11.19
C ASN A 10 4.47 26.72 -12.59
N ASP A 11 5.25 26.94 -13.63
CA ASP A 11 4.81 26.95 -15.03
C ASP A 11 4.32 25.55 -15.49
N ILE A 12 4.96 24.49 -15.04
CA ILE A 12 4.53 23.11 -15.28
C ILE A 12 3.19 22.85 -14.56
N LEU A 13 3.04 23.33 -13.31
CA LEU A 13 1.81 23.16 -12.54
C LEU A 13 0.62 23.95 -13.10
N ALA A 14 0.87 25.01 -13.85
CA ALA A 14 -0.16 25.85 -14.46
C ALA A 14 -0.71 25.31 -15.79
N ASN A 15 -0.14 24.22 -16.31
CA ASN A 15 -0.50 23.62 -17.58
C ASN A 15 -0.65 22.11 -17.43
N ASP A 16 -1.86 21.59 -17.65
CA ASP A 16 -2.17 20.17 -17.45
C ASP A 16 -1.37 19.24 -18.38
N ASP A 17 -1.16 19.64 -19.64
CA ASP A 17 -0.38 18.84 -20.59
C ASP A 17 1.11 18.79 -20.20
N ALA A 18 1.67 19.92 -19.74
CA ALA A 18 3.03 19.97 -19.24
C ALA A 18 3.19 19.15 -17.96
N LEU A 19 2.19 19.18 -17.08
CA LEU A 19 2.18 18.40 -15.84
C LEU A 19 2.10 16.90 -16.13
N ASP A 20 1.22 16.47 -17.05
CA ASP A 20 1.11 15.07 -17.44
C ASP A 20 2.42 14.55 -18.04
N LEU A 21 3.03 15.32 -18.94
CA LEU A 21 4.33 14.98 -19.51
C LEU A 21 5.42 14.86 -18.43
N TRP A 22 5.47 15.84 -17.52
CA TRP A 22 6.44 15.82 -16.41
C TRP A 22 6.25 14.60 -15.50
N ILE A 23 4.99 14.25 -15.15
CA ILE A 23 4.69 13.05 -14.35
C ILE A 23 5.19 11.81 -15.06
N ARG A 24 4.86 11.63 -16.34
CA ARG A 24 5.28 10.46 -17.14
C ARG A 24 6.79 10.30 -17.23
N GLN A 25 7.53 11.40 -17.27
CA GLN A 25 9.00 11.40 -17.35
C GLN A 25 9.68 11.21 -16.00
N THR A 26 9.01 11.56 -14.90
CA THR A 26 9.64 11.66 -13.58
C THR A 26 9.14 10.58 -12.61
N VAL A 27 7.95 10.01 -12.85
CA VAL A 27 7.38 9.01 -11.97
C VAL A 27 8.28 7.79 -11.83
N GLY A 28 8.46 7.35 -10.61
CA GLY A 28 9.24 6.17 -10.28
C GLY A 28 8.60 5.38 -9.13
N THR A 29 9.20 4.26 -8.80
CA THR A 29 8.73 3.45 -7.67
C THR A 29 9.35 3.91 -6.36
N ALA A 30 8.53 4.03 -5.32
CA ALA A 30 8.98 4.18 -3.93
C ALA A 30 9.35 2.83 -3.29
N ARG A 31 9.24 1.71 -4.02
CA ARG A 31 9.48 0.33 -3.54
C ARG A 31 8.55 -0.09 -2.40
N HIS A 32 7.37 0.52 -2.30
CA HIS A 32 6.33 0.20 -1.34
C HIS A 32 5.09 -0.37 -2.04
N VAL A 33 5.29 -1.42 -2.83
CA VAL A 33 4.17 -2.14 -3.47
C VAL A 33 3.27 -2.74 -2.40
N SER A 34 1.96 -2.61 -2.57
CA SER A 34 0.97 -2.98 -1.56
C SER A 34 -0.34 -3.41 -2.20
N GLY A 35 -1.16 -4.19 -1.48
CA GLY A 35 -2.54 -4.45 -1.86
C GLY A 35 -2.77 -5.61 -2.84
N THR A 36 -1.76 -6.35 -3.27
CA THR A 36 -1.91 -7.46 -4.22
C THR A 36 -2.56 -8.72 -3.60
N CYS A 37 -2.47 -8.88 -2.28
CA CYS A 37 -3.17 -9.91 -1.49
C CYS A 37 -4.11 -9.25 -0.48
N ARG A 38 -4.83 -8.19 -0.90
CA ARG A 38 -5.58 -7.34 0.03
C ARG A 38 -6.56 -8.11 0.89
N MET A 39 -6.65 -7.70 2.15
CA MET A 39 -7.68 -8.20 3.05
C MET A 39 -9.03 -7.57 2.76
N GLY A 40 -10.09 -8.30 3.09
CA GLY A 40 -11.44 -7.79 2.97
C GLY A 40 -12.46 -8.68 3.67
N PRO A 41 -13.73 -8.22 3.77
CA PRO A 41 -14.82 -9.02 4.35
C PRO A 41 -15.18 -10.20 3.46
N ASP A 42 -15.93 -11.16 4.00
CA ASP A 42 -16.38 -12.34 3.26
C ASP A 42 -17.30 -12.02 2.07
N THR A 43 -17.90 -10.84 2.11
CA THR A 43 -18.75 -10.33 1.03
C THR A 43 -17.94 -9.77 -0.15
N ASP A 44 -16.62 -9.61 -0.02
CA ASP A 44 -15.76 -9.11 -1.08
C ASP A 44 -15.10 -10.29 -1.84
N PRO A 45 -15.56 -10.60 -3.06
CA PRO A 45 -15.02 -11.72 -3.85
C PRO A 45 -13.57 -11.49 -4.31
N MET A 46 -13.07 -10.26 -4.23
CA MET A 46 -11.71 -9.90 -4.60
C MET A 46 -10.74 -9.88 -3.40
N ALA A 47 -11.22 -10.15 -2.19
CA ALA A 47 -10.35 -10.27 -1.02
C ALA A 47 -9.58 -11.59 -1.07
N VAL A 48 -8.26 -11.50 -0.97
CA VAL A 48 -7.35 -12.66 -0.99
C VAL A 48 -7.18 -13.26 0.40
N VAL A 49 -7.14 -12.40 1.43
CA VAL A 49 -7.02 -12.83 2.82
C VAL A 49 -8.15 -12.26 3.67
N ASP A 50 -8.44 -12.92 4.79
CA ASP A 50 -9.36 -12.44 5.81
C ASP A 50 -8.70 -11.37 6.71
N GLN A 51 -9.45 -10.90 7.72
CA GLN A 51 -8.97 -9.90 8.70
C GLN A 51 -7.82 -10.40 9.59
N CYS A 52 -7.56 -11.70 9.63
CA CYS A 52 -6.44 -12.34 10.32
C CYS A 52 -5.31 -12.73 9.35
N CYS A 53 -5.31 -12.18 8.14
CA CYS A 53 -4.32 -12.45 7.11
C CYS A 53 -4.26 -13.91 6.63
N ARG A 54 -5.31 -14.72 6.88
CA ARG A 54 -5.41 -16.09 6.37
C ARG A 54 -5.81 -16.06 4.91
N VAL A 55 -5.14 -16.83 4.08
CA VAL A 55 -5.49 -16.98 2.66
C VAL A 55 -6.82 -17.73 2.54
N ARG A 56 -7.76 -17.17 1.79
CA ARG A 56 -9.07 -17.76 1.58
C ARG A 56 -8.99 -19.03 0.74
N GLY A 57 -9.69 -20.08 1.17
CA GLY A 57 -9.72 -21.35 0.45
C GLY A 57 -8.48 -22.22 0.61
N ILE A 58 -7.49 -21.82 1.40
CA ILE A 58 -6.29 -22.60 1.69
C ILE A 58 -6.07 -22.65 3.20
N GLU A 59 -5.97 -23.85 3.75
CA GLU A 59 -5.71 -24.02 5.18
C GLU A 59 -4.24 -23.78 5.51
N ARG A 60 -4.01 -23.21 6.70
CA ARG A 60 -2.67 -23.00 7.28
C ARG A 60 -1.73 -22.14 6.43
N LEU A 61 -2.27 -21.20 5.67
CA LEU A 61 -1.50 -20.25 4.90
C LEU A 61 -1.89 -18.82 5.29
N TRP A 62 -0.89 -18.00 5.57
CA TRP A 62 -1.01 -16.58 5.90
C TRP A 62 -0.11 -15.74 4.99
N VAL A 63 -0.50 -14.51 4.77
CA VAL A 63 0.32 -13.49 4.13
C VAL A 63 0.53 -12.36 5.13
N ALA A 64 1.79 -12.00 5.40
CA ALA A 64 2.15 -11.04 6.46
C ALA A 64 3.07 -9.93 5.95
N ASP A 65 2.68 -9.26 4.87
CA ASP A 65 3.42 -8.16 4.29
C ASP A 65 2.49 -7.04 3.79
N ALA A 66 3.04 -6.04 3.09
CA ALA A 66 2.25 -4.91 2.58
C ALA A 66 1.18 -5.32 1.56
N SER A 67 1.26 -6.51 0.98
CA SER A 67 0.27 -6.97 0.00
C SER A 67 -1.13 -7.15 0.60
N VAL A 68 -1.23 -7.39 1.92
CA VAL A 68 -2.52 -7.55 2.60
C VAL A 68 -3.24 -6.22 2.85
N MET A 69 -2.57 -5.08 2.71
CA MET A 69 -3.17 -3.77 2.98
C MET A 69 -4.29 -3.46 1.99
N PRO A 70 -5.52 -3.14 2.45
CA PRO A 70 -6.59 -2.71 1.55
C PRO A 70 -6.37 -1.28 1.03
N ARG A 71 -5.58 -0.48 1.74
CA ARG A 71 -5.17 0.89 1.39
C ARG A 71 -3.77 1.17 1.90
N ILE A 72 -3.02 1.99 1.17
CA ILE A 72 -1.71 2.47 1.61
C ILE A 72 -1.89 3.50 2.73
N PRO A 73 -1.11 3.43 3.83
CA PRO A 73 -1.15 4.41 4.91
C PRO A 73 -0.84 5.84 4.42
N ARG A 74 -1.46 6.83 5.06
CA ARG A 74 -1.32 8.25 4.64
C ARG A 74 0.05 8.85 4.94
N SER A 75 0.77 8.33 5.93
CA SER A 75 2.06 8.89 6.36
C SER A 75 3.09 7.79 6.61
N GLY A 76 4.36 8.11 6.44
CA GLY A 76 5.47 7.23 6.78
C GLY A 76 5.66 6.01 5.89
N GLY A 77 4.91 5.88 4.79
CA GLY A 77 4.96 4.72 3.91
C GLY A 77 4.46 3.43 4.60
N ALA A 78 4.75 2.29 3.98
CA ALA A 78 4.28 0.99 4.46
C ALA A 78 5.09 0.41 5.65
N HIS A 79 6.27 0.96 5.96
CA HIS A 79 7.28 0.30 6.80
C HIS A 79 6.77 -0.05 8.22
N ALA A 80 6.31 0.93 8.98
CA ALA A 80 5.82 0.69 10.34
C ALA A 80 4.57 -0.22 10.36
N THR A 81 3.71 -0.09 9.34
CA THR A 81 2.50 -0.89 9.20
C THR A 81 2.83 -2.35 8.91
N VAL A 82 3.83 -2.67 8.06
CA VAL A 82 4.21 -4.07 7.81
C VAL A 82 4.84 -4.74 9.01
N ILE A 83 5.62 -4.01 9.82
CA ILE A 83 6.12 -4.53 11.08
C ILE A 83 4.96 -4.91 12.01
N MET A 84 4.00 -4.02 12.19
CA MET A 84 2.79 -4.27 12.99
C MET A 84 1.99 -5.47 12.46
N ILE A 85 1.83 -5.60 11.13
CA ILE A 85 1.14 -6.75 10.51
C ILE A 85 1.87 -8.04 10.86
N GLY A 86 3.21 -8.08 10.73
CA GLY A 86 4.01 -9.25 11.06
C GLY A 86 3.84 -9.68 12.51
N GLU A 87 3.93 -8.77 13.46
CA GLU A 87 3.72 -9.02 14.88
C GLU A 87 2.31 -9.58 15.16
N ARG A 88 1.28 -8.99 14.56
CA ARG A 88 -0.11 -9.45 14.74
C ARG A 88 -0.36 -10.84 14.16
N VAL A 89 0.23 -11.15 13.00
CA VAL A 89 0.05 -12.48 12.37
C VAL A 89 0.67 -13.58 13.21
N VAL A 90 1.80 -13.32 13.86
CA VAL A 90 2.39 -14.29 14.80
C VAL A 90 1.42 -14.65 15.93
N ASP A 91 0.76 -13.65 16.52
CA ASP A 91 -0.24 -13.87 17.57
C ASP A 91 -1.40 -14.74 17.06
N TRP A 92 -1.90 -14.47 15.86
CA TRP A 92 -3.01 -15.23 15.26
C TRP A 92 -2.62 -16.68 14.91
N ILE A 93 -1.40 -16.90 14.42
CA ILE A 93 -0.89 -18.25 14.14
C ILE A 93 -0.75 -19.03 15.47
N ALA A 94 -0.25 -18.39 16.52
CA ALA A 94 -0.09 -19.03 17.83
C ALA A 94 -1.43 -19.37 18.51
N ALA A 95 -2.46 -18.59 18.24
CA ALA A 95 -3.81 -18.83 18.79
C ALA A 95 -4.61 -19.92 18.05
N GLY A 96 -4.12 -20.37 16.89
CA GLY A 96 -4.78 -21.41 16.05
C GLY A 96 -5.76 -20.82 15.06
#